data_a33dde566ce1e6b42d84ea7c2d2e505c
#
_entry.id   a33dde566ce1e6b42d84ea7c2d2e505c
#
_cell.length_a   1.000
_cell.length_b   1.000
_cell.length_c   1.000
_cell.angle_alpha   90.00
_cell.angle_beta   90.00
_cell.angle_gamma   90.00
#
_symmetry.space_group_name_H-M   'P 1'
#
loop_
_entity.id
_entity.type
_entity.pdbx_description
1 polymer ?
#
loop_
_entity_poly.entity_id
_entity_poly.type
_entity_poly.pdbx_seq_one_letter_code
_entity_poly.pdbx_strand_id
1 'polypeptide(L)'
;DYQIQVEFASLHYHKSTIMARITIVGAGITGLAIASRLSRNYKITIVAKNLPGDEPTLDWASPWAGANFVAGYCSLPRDRKMQRDAFTELWRLATKCPESSVRKIPMEEMFDQERTDDDFWYREFVPNFSFLSKRELPQDAKGGVTYTTIVLNPHIFLPWLRRNLENIGVELKRMNLASLHEAHYLGHDVLINASGLGPKELLDVKDPNMLFLKGQTIVIKSDYDKSFMRDDGKDYTYVIPRLDGTVILGGIRDPDISTTDVNLEVDKDIMRRVNENLPAHFSANPADYNIISHNVGIRPYRSNGMQIEKELKNGQKMVHAYGITGGGYIYGFGVAREVVRLVDELLYTAGKFNL
;
A
#
# COMPACT_ATOMS: atom_id res chain seq x y z
N ASP A 1 -47.64 38.91 -44.60
CA ASP A 1 -46.43 38.12 -44.38
C ASP A 1 -45.56 38.78 -43.33
N TYR A 2 -45.78 38.44 -42.08
CA TYR A 2 -44.89 38.82 -40.96
C TYR A 2 -44.03 37.64 -40.54
N GLN A 3 -42.77 37.71 -40.90
CA GLN A 3 -41.75 36.82 -40.33
C GLN A 3 -41.35 37.35 -38.95
N ILE A 4 -41.64 36.60 -37.89
CA ILE A 4 -41.07 36.80 -36.54
C ILE A 4 -39.76 36.10 -36.49
N GLN A 5 -38.65 36.87 -36.54
CA GLN A 5 -37.32 36.37 -36.17
C GLN A 5 -37.24 36.25 -34.65
N VAL A 6 -37.14 35.00 -34.13
CA VAL A 6 -36.81 34.72 -32.74
C VAL A 6 -35.28 34.62 -32.63
N GLU A 7 -34.64 35.68 -32.16
CA GLU A 7 -33.23 35.65 -31.74
C GLU A 7 -33.09 34.79 -30.51
N PHE A 8 -32.52 33.60 -30.67
CA PHE A 8 -32.00 32.83 -29.55
C PHE A 8 -30.68 33.48 -29.10
N ALA A 9 -30.74 34.32 -28.08
CA ALA A 9 -29.57 34.75 -27.34
C ALA A 9 -28.99 33.54 -26.64
N SER A 10 -27.91 32.93 -27.19
CA SER A 10 -27.12 31.89 -26.53
C SER A 10 -26.37 32.54 -25.37
N LEU A 11 -26.98 32.52 -24.21
CA LEU A 11 -26.29 32.77 -22.94
C LEU A 11 -25.24 31.62 -22.73
N HIS A 12 -24.02 31.84 -23.23
CA HIS A 12 -22.86 31.05 -22.85
C HIS A 12 -22.55 31.36 -21.38
N TYR A 13 -23.24 30.70 -20.49
CA TYR A 13 -22.83 30.59 -19.09
C TYR A 13 -21.54 29.78 -19.06
N HIS A 14 -20.40 30.47 -19.13
CA HIS A 14 -19.13 29.91 -18.66
C HIS A 14 -19.28 29.74 -17.14
N LYS A 15 -19.93 28.64 -16.70
CA LYS A 15 -19.74 28.11 -15.36
C LYS A 15 -18.28 27.67 -15.30
N SER A 16 -17.42 28.53 -14.78
CA SER A 16 -16.16 28.14 -14.25
C SER A 16 -16.50 27.06 -13.21
N THR A 17 -16.39 25.79 -13.60
CA THR A 17 -16.64 24.66 -12.72
C THR A 17 -15.50 24.68 -11.72
N ILE A 18 -15.72 25.29 -10.55
CA ILE A 18 -14.74 25.28 -9.46
C ILE A 18 -14.54 23.82 -9.09
N MET A 19 -13.36 23.29 -9.40
CA MET A 19 -13.03 21.93 -9.06
C MET A 19 -13.07 21.78 -7.53
N ALA A 20 -13.77 20.76 -7.04
CA ALA A 20 -13.80 20.48 -5.62
C ALA A 20 -12.39 20.22 -5.09
N ARG A 21 -12.15 20.68 -3.87
CA ARG A 21 -10.85 20.61 -3.19
C ARG A 21 -10.83 19.44 -2.21
N ILE A 22 -9.81 18.62 -2.32
CA ILE A 22 -9.63 17.45 -1.46
C ILE A 22 -8.32 17.62 -0.69
N THR A 23 -8.39 17.50 0.62
CA THR A 23 -7.18 17.37 1.45
C THR A 23 -6.99 15.93 1.87
N ILE A 24 -5.78 15.40 1.67
CA ILE A 24 -5.38 14.05 2.07
C ILE A 24 -4.37 14.15 3.21
N VAL A 25 -4.66 13.54 4.35
CA VAL A 25 -3.75 13.43 5.49
C VAL A 25 -2.97 12.13 5.38
N GLY A 26 -1.67 12.25 5.13
CA GLY A 26 -0.74 11.14 4.97
C GLY A 26 -0.16 11.01 3.56
N ALA A 27 1.17 10.99 3.46
CA ALA A 27 1.95 10.86 2.22
C ALA A 27 2.61 9.47 2.10
N GLY A 28 2.04 8.45 2.73
CA GLY A 28 2.39 7.05 2.50
C GLY A 28 1.82 6.55 1.18
N ILE A 29 2.09 5.28 0.84
CA ILE A 29 1.61 4.68 -0.42
C ILE A 29 0.11 4.83 -0.60
N THR A 30 -0.70 4.70 0.46
CA THR A 30 -2.16 4.83 0.37
C THR A 30 -2.57 6.25 -0.04
N GLY A 31 -2.07 7.28 0.67
CA GLY A 31 -2.39 8.67 0.35
C GLY A 31 -1.95 9.09 -1.06
N LEU A 32 -0.74 8.69 -1.46
CA LEU A 32 -0.21 8.96 -2.81
C LEU A 32 -1.02 8.24 -3.90
N ALA A 33 -1.39 6.98 -3.68
CA ALA A 33 -2.23 6.23 -4.62
C ALA A 33 -3.62 6.87 -4.77
N ILE A 34 -4.23 7.31 -3.67
CA ILE A 34 -5.51 8.04 -3.67
C ILE A 34 -5.36 9.34 -4.48
N ALA A 35 -4.33 10.14 -4.20
CA ALA A 35 -4.07 11.37 -4.93
C ALA A 35 -3.91 11.14 -6.44
N SER A 36 -3.23 10.06 -6.85
CA SER A 36 -3.03 9.72 -8.26
C SER A 36 -4.33 9.42 -9.03
N ARG A 37 -5.38 9.03 -8.33
CA ARG A 37 -6.69 8.77 -8.92
C ARG A 37 -7.61 10.01 -8.90
N LEU A 38 -7.60 10.75 -7.79
CA LEU A 38 -8.45 11.93 -7.61
C LEU A 38 -7.96 13.15 -8.39
N SER A 39 -6.65 13.32 -8.61
CA SER A 39 -6.07 14.50 -9.25
C SER A 39 -6.54 14.79 -10.68
N ARG A 40 -7.21 13.85 -11.31
CA ARG A 40 -7.83 14.04 -12.64
C ARG A 40 -9.09 14.91 -12.59
N ASN A 41 -9.79 14.91 -11.45
CA ASN A 41 -11.13 15.52 -11.33
C ASN A 41 -11.20 16.56 -10.19
N TYR A 42 -10.17 16.60 -9.31
CA TYR A 42 -10.19 17.38 -8.09
C TYR A 42 -8.88 18.13 -7.88
N LYS A 43 -8.94 19.29 -7.20
CA LYS A 43 -7.73 19.96 -6.70
C LYS A 43 -7.28 19.27 -5.42
N ILE A 44 -6.06 18.71 -5.41
CA ILE A 44 -5.56 17.89 -4.32
C ILE A 44 -4.45 18.60 -3.55
N THR A 45 -4.57 18.59 -2.22
CA THR A 45 -3.48 18.93 -1.30
C THR A 45 -3.23 17.73 -0.39
N ILE A 46 -1.98 17.25 -0.32
CA ILE A 46 -1.54 16.23 0.63
C ILE A 46 -0.83 16.93 1.78
N VAL A 47 -1.19 16.58 3.01
CA VAL A 47 -0.50 17.06 4.21
C VAL A 47 0.03 15.87 5.01
N ALA A 48 1.29 15.93 5.43
CA ALA A 48 1.92 14.84 6.18
C ALA A 48 3.12 15.33 7.00
N LYS A 49 3.41 14.61 8.10
CA LYS A 49 4.61 14.79 8.90
C LYS A 49 5.87 14.44 8.11
N ASN A 50 5.85 13.30 7.42
CA ASN A 50 6.93 12.78 6.59
C ASN A 50 6.50 12.81 5.10
N LEU A 51 7.39 13.26 4.24
CA LEU A 51 7.16 13.31 2.79
C LEU A 51 8.11 12.37 2.05
N PRO A 52 7.69 11.79 0.89
CA PRO A 52 8.60 10.99 0.07
C PRO A 52 9.88 11.72 -0.27
N GLY A 53 11.02 11.08 0.02
CA GLY A 53 12.37 11.66 -0.09
C GLY A 53 12.97 12.09 1.25
N ASP A 54 12.20 12.09 2.34
CA ASP A 54 12.74 12.22 3.69
C ASP A 54 13.45 10.94 4.14
N GLU A 55 14.34 11.08 5.12
CA GLU A 55 14.89 9.92 5.82
C GLU A 55 13.75 9.11 6.47
N PRO A 56 13.76 7.78 6.32
CA PRO A 56 12.74 6.93 6.90
C PRO A 56 12.72 7.01 8.43
N THR A 57 11.52 7.17 8.98
CA THR A 57 11.29 7.16 10.43
C THR A 57 10.29 6.06 10.82
N LEU A 58 10.24 5.68 12.09
CA LEU A 58 9.30 4.67 12.57
C LEU A 58 7.83 5.12 12.50
N ASP A 59 7.60 6.42 12.46
CA ASP A 59 6.26 7.00 12.29
C ASP A 59 5.67 6.82 10.87
N TRP A 60 6.47 6.27 9.95
CA TRP A 60 6.10 6.16 8.55
C TRP A 60 6.40 4.76 7.99
N ALA A 61 5.37 3.94 7.89
CA ALA A 61 5.51 2.52 7.52
C ALA A 61 5.95 2.26 6.07
N SER A 62 5.55 3.11 5.11
CA SER A 62 5.71 2.82 3.68
C SER A 62 7.15 2.61 3.20
N PRO A 63 8.17 3.34 3.67
CA PRO A 63 9.57 3.13 3.24
C PRO A 63 10.16 1.79 3.68
N TRP A 64 9.65 1.22 4.78
CA TRP A 64 10.18 -0.01 5.38
C TRP A 64 9.69 -1.30 4.73
N ALA A 65 8.75 -1.20 3.78
CA ALA A 65 8.26 -2.35 3.03
C ALA A 65 9.34 -2.94 2.12
N GLY A 66 9.22 -4.23 1.75
CA GLY A 66 10.13 -4.89 0.83
C GLY A 66 10.35 -4.16 -0.50
N ALA A 67 9.32 -3.96 -1.35
CA ALA A 67 7.97 -4.46 -1.31
C ALA A 67 7.69 -5.41 -2.48
N ASN A 68 6.80 -6.32 -2.26
CA ASN A 68 6.25 -7.18 -3.31
C ASN A 68 4.72 -7.21 -3.24
N PHE A 69 4.09 -7.64 -4.33
CA PHE A 69 2.69 -8.01 -4.31
C PHE A 69 2.59 -9.50 -4.01
N VAL A 70 1.91 -9.84 -2.93
CA VAL A 70 1.49 -11.19 -2.59
C VAL A 70 -0.01 -11.14 -2.38
N ALA A 71 -0.76 -11.95 -3.10
CA ALA A 71 -2.20 -12.02 -2.91
C ALA A 71 -2.47 -12.59 -1.51
N GLY A 72 -2.98 -11.75 -0.62
CA GLY A 72 -3.23 -12.14 0.76
C GLY A 72 -4.51 -12.96 0.92
N TYR A 73 -4.56 -13.71 1.99
CA TYR A 73 -5.82 -14.32 2.44
C TYR A 73 -6.86 -13.24 2.64
N CYS A 74 -7.92 -13.29 1.86
CA CYS A 74 -9.08 -12.45 2.09
C CYS A 74 -10.35 -13.18 1.67
N SER A 75 -11.30 -13.23 2.59
CA SER A 75 -12.61 -13.82 2.38
C SER A 75 -13.62 -12.85 1.74
N LEU A 76 -13.40 -11.54 1.92
CA LEU A 76 -14.35 -10.53 1.48
C LEU A 76 -14.17 -10.21 -0.02
N PRO A 77 -15.23 -10.27 -0.83
CA PRO A 77 -15.17 -9.93 -2.27
C PRO A 77 -14.63 -8.53 -2.54
N ARG A 78 -14.92 -7.57 -1.65
CA ARG A 78 -14.40 -6.19 -1.72
C ARG A 78 -12.88 -6.16 -1.65
N ASP A 79 -12.29 -6.91 -0.72
CA ASP A 79 -10.86 -6.95 -0.50
C ASP A 79 -10.14 -7.63 -1.66
N ARG A 80 -10.69 -8.75 -2.17
CA ARG A 80 -10.22 -9.42 -3.39
C ARG A 80 -10.23 -8.48 -4.58
N LYS A 81 -11.30 -7.69 -4.74
CA LYS A 81 -11.40 -6.69 -5.80
C LYS A 81 -10.32 -5.62 -5.67
N MET A 82 -10.07 -5.10 -4.46
CA MET A 82 -9.03 -4.09 -4.24
C MET A 82 -7.63 -4.63 -4.53
N GLN A 83 -7.31 -5.88 -4.17
CA GLN A 83 -6.03 -6.49 -4.54
C GLN A 83 -5.89 -6.62 -6.05
N ARG A 84 -6.92 -7.11 -6.76
CA ARG A 84 -6.92 -7.22 -8.23
C ARG A 84 -6.71 -5.85 -8.89
N ASP A 85 -7.41 -4.82 -8.42
CA ASP A 85 -7.28 -3.45 -8.93
C ASP A 85 -5.87 -2.89 -8.71
N ALA A 86 -5.26 -3.17 -7.55
CA ALA A 86 -3.90 -2.74 -7.24
C ALA A 86 -2.87 -3.48 -8.10
N PHE A 87 -3.00 -4.81 -8.25
CA PHE A 87 -2.12 -5.60 -9.12
C PHE A 87 -2.15 -5.08 -10.56
N THR A 88 -3.34 -4.81 -11.09
CA THR A 88 -3.51 -4.29 -12.45
C THR A 88 -2.75 -2.97 -12.65
N GLU A 89 -2.81 -2.07 -11.68
CA GLU A 89 -2.07 -0.80 -11.77
C GLU A 89 -0.56 -1.00 -11.64
N LEU A 90 -0.12 -1.80 -10.68
CA LEU A 90 1.30 -2.12 -10.53
C LEU A 90 1.86 -2.83 -11.77
N TRP A 91 1.09 -3.73 -12.39
CA TRP A 91 1.46 -4.38 -13.64
C TRP A 91 1.60 -3.38 -14.79
N ARG A 92 0.70 -2.41 -14.87
CA ARG A 92 0.79 -1.31 -15.84
C ARG A 92 2.05 -0.48 -15.62
N LEU A 93 2.37 -0.15 -14.37
CA LEU A 93 3.58 0.60 -14.01
C LEU A 93 4.85 -0.18 -14.36
N ALA A 94 4.91 -1.47 -14.04
CA ALA A 94 6.02 -2.34 -14.42
C ALA A 94 6.26 -2.42 -15.94
N THR A 95 5.21 -2.19 -16.74
CA THR A 95 5.29 -2.25 -18.20
C THR A 95 5.62 -0.90 -18.83
N LYS A 96 5.11 0.20 -18.27
CA LYS A 96 5.12 1.53 -18.90
C LYS A 96 6.03 2.55 -18.23
N CYS A 97 6.45 2.29 -16.99
CA CYS A 97 7.17 3.26 -16.17
C CYS A 97 8.39 2.59 -15.50
N PRO A 98 9.44 2.23 -16.26
CA PRO A 98 10.62 1.54 -15.71
C PRO A 98 11.34 2.35 -14.64
N GLU A 99 11.26 3.69 -14.69
CA GLU A 99 11.82 4.61 -13.69
C GLU A 99 11.12 4.55 -12.33
N SER A 100 9.95 3.92 -12.26
CA SER A 100 9.21 3.70 -11.01
C SER A 100 9.82 2.65 -10.08
N SER A 101 10.82 1.92 -10.53
CA SER A 101 11.36 0.70 -9.91
C SER A 101 10.41 -0.51 -9.84
N VAL A 102 9.20 -0.39 -10.36
CA VAL A 102 8.25 -1.52 -10.39
C VAL A 102 8.69 -2.54 -11.43
N ARG A 103 8.82 -3.81 -11.05
CA ARG A 103 9.29 -4.89 -11.91
C ARG A 103 8.40 -6.13 -11.77
N LYS A 104 8.32 -6.90 -12.86
CA LYS A 104 7.72 -8.23 -12.87
C LYS A 104 8.77 -9.26 -12.50
N ILE A 105 8.40 -10.24 -11.68
CA ILE A 105 9.33 -11.22 -11.15
C ILE A 105 8.61 -12.56 -10.92
N PRO A 106 9.28 -13.71 -11.06
CA PRO A 106 8.73 -14.98 -10.59
C PRO A 106 8.53 -14.97 -9.08
N MET A 107 7.46 -15.60 -8.61
CA MET A 107 7.13 -15.80 -7.20
C MET A 107 7.01 -17.28 -6.90
N GLU A 108 7.59 -17.71 -5.79
CA GLU A 108 7.35 -19.00 -5.15
C GLU A 108 6.71 -18.75 -3.78
N GLU A 109 5.52 -19.28 -3.59
CA GLU A 109 4.77 -19.19 -2.33
C GLU A 109 4.58 -20.58 -1.77
N MET A 110 5.01 -20.80 -0.53
CA MET A 110 4.86 -22.06 0.19
C MET A 110 3.97 -21.88 1.41
N PHE A 111 3.27 -22.93 1.79
CA PHE A 111 2.34 -22.91 2.92
C PHE A 111 2.38 -24.19 3.71
N ASP A 112 2.12 -24.06 5.02
CA ASP A 112 2.20 -25.13 6.02
C ASP A 112 0.83 -25.66 6.42
N GLN A 113 -0.25 -25.08 5.89
CA GLN A 113 -1.62 -25.49 6.14
C GLN A 113 -2.29 -25.96 4.85
N GLU A 114 -3.27 -26.86 4.99
CA GLU A 114 -4.09 -27.28 3.85
C GLU A 114 -4.86 -26.05 3.34
N ARG A 115 -4.85 -25.89 2.03
CA ARG A 115 -5.57 -24.81 1.33
C ARG A 115 -6.65 -25.39 0.41
N THR A 116 -7.74 -24.67 0.28
CA THR A 116 -8.85 -24.96 -0.62
C THR A 116 -8.70 -24.20 -1.94
N ASP A 117 -9.46 -24.55 -2.95
CA ASP A 117 -9.52 -23.85 -4.22
C ASP A 117 -9.85 -22.36 -4.07
N ASP A 118 -10.67 -21.99 -3.07
CA ASP A 118 -11.04 -20.59 -2.82
C ASP A 118 -9.87 -19.76 -2.26
N ASP A 119 -8.90 -20.39 -1.62
CA ASP A 119 -7.69 -19.72 -1.15
C ASP A 119 -6.81 -19.25 -2.31
N PHE A 120 -6.93 -19.88 -3.48
CA PHE A 120 -6.22 -19.50 -4.72
C PHE A 120 -7.06 -18.62 -5.64
N TRP A 121 -7.99 -17.81 -5.08
CA TRP A 121 -8.86 -16.90 -5.84
C TRP A 121 -8.11 -15.98 -6.79
N TYR A 122 -6.81 -15.71 -6.54
CA TYR A 122 -5.95 -14.85 -7.36
C TYR A 122 -5.40 -15.54 -8.62
N ARG A 123 -5.52 -16.87 -8.74
CA ARG A 123 -5.02 -17.64 -9.91
C ARG A 123 -5.58 -17.17 -11.24
N GLU A 124 -6.76 -16.53 -11.21
CA GLU A 124 -7.42 -16.04 -12.42
C GLU A 124 -6.76 -14.79 -13.03
N PHE A 125 -5.98 -14.04 -12.25
CA PHE A 125 -5.42 -12.77 -12.74
C PHE A 125 -3.90 -12.66 -12.63
N VAL A 126 -3.23 -13.49 -11.83
CA VAL A 126 -1.77 -13.56 -11.82
C VAL A 126 -1.26 -14.42 -12.96
N PRO A 127 -0.30 -13.94 -13.77
CA PRO A 127 0.21 -14.73 -14.89
C PRO A 127 1.06 -15.93 -14.44
N ASN A 128 1.09 -16.98 -15.27
CA ASN A 128 1.93 -18.16 -15.09
C ASN A 128 1.70 -18.92 -13.77
N PHE A 129 0.47 -18.90 -13.27
CA PHE A 129 0.12 -19.63 -12.07
C PHE A 129 0.22 -21.14 -12.27
N SER A 130 0.92 -21.83 -11.36
CA SER A 130 0.95 -23.29 -11.29
C SER A 130 1.23 -23.78 -9.87
N PHE A 131 0.79 -25.01 -9.57
CA PHE A 131 1.12 -25.68 -8.31
C PHE A 131 2.53 -26.28 -8.40
N LEU A 132 3.29 -26.17 -7.29
CA LEU A 132 4.56 -26.85 -7.16
C LEU A 132 4.33 -28.35 -6.95
N SER A 133 5.19 -29.18 -7.54
CA SER A 133 5.18 -30.61 -7.30
C SER A 133 5.76 -30.96 -5.94
N LYS A 134 5.43 -32.15 -5.38
CA LYS A 134 5.97 -32.59 -4.10
C LYS A 134 7.51 -32.63 -4.03
N ARG A 135 8.18 -32.74 -5.19
CA ARG A 135 9.64 -32.78 -5.27
C ARG A 135 10.28 -31.39 -5.11
N GLU A 136 9.50 -30.34 -5.37
CA GLU A 136 9.92 -28.94 -5.29
C GLU A 136 9.67 -28.35 -3.90
N LEU A 137 8.94 -29.08 -3.05
CA LEU A 137 8.57 -28.61 -1.72
C LEU A 137 9.57 -29.12 -0.66
N PRO A 138 9.92 -28.29 0.34
CA PRO A 138 10.51 -28.75 1.57
C PRO A 138 9.65 -29.85 2.23
N GLN A 139 10.30 -30.75 2.98
CA GLN A 139 9.63 -31.93 3.55
C GLN A 139 8.43 -31.58 4.46
N ASP A 140 8.44 -30.45 5.11
CA ASP A 140 7.44 -29.97 6.07
C ASP A 140 6.37 -29.05 5.45
N ALA A 141 6.55 -28.59 4.21
CA ALA A 141 5.53 -27.79 3.53
C ALA A 141 4.36 -28.64 3.06
N LYS A 142 3.13 -28.15 3.24
CA LYS A 142 1.90 -28.81 2.77
C LYS A 142 1.63 -28.59 1.30
N GLY A 143 2.11 -27.47 0.76
CA GLY A 143 1.98 -27.16 -0.65
C GLY A 143 2.70 -25.87 -1.04
N GLY A 144 2.61 -25.56 -2.32
CA GLY A 144 3.20 -24.34 -2.85
C GLY A 144 2.66 -24.03 -4.24
N VAL A 145 2.82 -22.78 -4.63
CA VAL A 145 2.45 -22.28 -5.94
C VAL A 145 3.54 -21.39 -6.50
N THR A 146 3.62 -21.30 -7.81
CA THR A 146 4.44 -20.30 -8.50
C THR A 146 3.58 -19.46 -9.42
N TYR A 147 3.94 -18.20 -9.61
CA TYR A 147 3.29 -17.26 -10.51
C TYR A 147 4.20 -16.06 -10.79
N THR A 148 3.79 -15.18 -11.71
CA THR A 148 4.50 -13.91 -11.90
C THR A 148 3.87 -12.82 -11.06
N THR A 149 4.69 -12.20 -10.20
CA THR A 149 4.29 -11.10 -9.33
C THR A 149 5.01 -9.80 -9.65
N ILE A 150 4.86 -8.82 -8.76
CA ILE A 150 5.44 -7.48 -8.83
C ILE A 150 6.31 -7.23 -7.61
N VAL A 151 7.49 -6.67 -7.83
CA VAL A 151 8.35 -6.08 -6.80
C VAL A 151 8.67 -4.63 -7.10
N LEU A 152 9.05 -3.88 -6.08
CA LEU A 152 9.50 -2.51 -6.21
C LEU A 152 10.40 -2.11 -5.04
N ASN A 153 11.22 -1.06 -5.25
CA ASN A 153 11.97 -0.42 -4.19
C ASN A 153 11.19 0.81 -3.69
N PRO A 154 10.67 0.82 -2.43
CA PRO A 154 9.93 1.96 -1.87
C PRO A 154 10.72 3.28 -1.89
N HIS A 155 12.03 3.23 -1.70
CA HIS A 155 12.89 4.41 -1.69
C HIS A 155 13.02 5.09 -3.08
N ILE A 156 12.72 4.35 -4.15
CA ILE A 156 12.66 4.89 -5.51
C ILE A 156 11.20 5.22 -5.86
N PHE A 157 10.28 4.31 -5.53
CA PHE A 157 8.88 4.40 -5.93
C PHE A 157 8.13 5.58 -5.31
N LEU A 158 8.29 5.80 -3.99
CA LEU A 158 7.57 6.88 -3.31
C LEU A 158 8.00 8.27 -3.80
N PRO A 159 9.32 8.60 -3.91
CA PRO A 159 9.75 9.85 -4.51
C PRO A 159 9.36 10.00 -5.99
N TRP A 160 9.38 8.91 -6.76
CA TRP A 160 8.92 8.91 -8.15
C TRP A 160 7.42 9.27 -8.22
N LEU A 161 6.60 8.64 -7.39
CA LEU A 161 5.15 8.90 -7.37
C LEU A 161 4.85 10.34 -6.92
N ARG A 162 5.57 10.85 -5.90
CA ARG A 162 5.49 12.25 -5.48
C ARG A 162 5.77 13.20 -6.63
N ARG A 163 6.91 13.07 -7.32
CA ARG A 163 7.27 13.95 -8.45
C ARG A 163 6.20 13.95 -9.54
N ASN A 164 5.64 12.77 -9.87
CA ASN A 164 4.57 12.68 -10.86
C ASN A 164 3.30 13.41 -10.40
N LEU A 165 2.96 13.36 -9.12
CA LEU A 165 1.82 14.07 -8.55
C LEU A 165 2.04 15.58 -8.55
N GLU A 166 3.22 16.05 -8.14
CA GLU A 166 3.59 17.48 -8.18
C GLU A 166 3.54 18.03 -9.61
N ASN A 167 4.02 17.27 -10.60
CA ASN A 167 3.99 17.64 -12.02
C ASN A 167 2.56 17.84 -12.59
N ILE A 168 1.57 17.19 -11.99
CA ILE A 168 0.16 17.35 -12.39
C ILE A 168 -0.64 18.28 -11.46
N GLY A 169 0.07 19.04 -10.60
CA GLY A 169 -0.52 20.11 -9.78
C GLY A 169 -1.01 19.67 -8.40
N VAL A 170 -0.66 18.49 -7.91
CA VAL A 170 -0.91 18.10 -6.51
C VAL A 170 0.07 18.84 -5.60
N GLU A 171 -0.46 19.54 -4.60
CA GLU A 171 0.35 20.21 -3.59
C GLU A 171 0.71 19.23 -2.46
N LEU A 172 1.99 19.15 -2.06
CA LEU A 172 2.41 18.43 -0.86
C LEU A 172 2.92 19.43 0.19
N LYS A 173 2.34 19.38 1.39
CA LYS A 173 2.70 20.27 2.51
C LYS A 173 3.14 19.46 3.71
N ARG A 174 4.26 19.87 4.30
CA ARG A 174 4.71 19.28 5.57
C ARG A 174 3.88 19.85 6.71
N MET A 175 3.16 18.98 7.39
CA MET A 175 2.35 19.32 8.56
C MET A 175 2.26 18.14 9.50
N ASN A 176 2.45 18.40 10.79
CA ASN A 176 2.20 17.44 11.84
C ASN A 176 0.89 17.80 12.53
N LEU A 177 -0.15 17.01 12.30
CA LEU A 177 -1.49 17.26 12.83
C LEU A 177 -1.69 16.49 14.13
N ALA A 178 -2.19 17.14 15.16
CA ALA A 178 -2.68 16.49 16.37
C ALA A 178 -4.14 16.01 16.22
N SER A 179 -4.89 16.61 15.29
CA SER A 179 -6.25 16.21 14.93
C SER A 179 -6.52 16.44 13.46
N LEU A 180 -7.49 15.72 12.87
CA LEU A 180 -7.93 15.96 11.51
C LEU A 180 -8.59 17.34 11.35
N HIS A 181 -9.19 17.85 12.43
CA HIS A 181 -9.81 19.17 12.46
C HIS A 181 -8.83 20.30 12.13
N GLU A 182 -7.55 20.15 12.50
CA GLU A 182 -6.52 21.14 12.15
C GLU A 182 -6.32 21.34 10.66
N ALA A 183 -6.70 20.36 9.83
CA ALA A 183 -6.66 20.51 8.37
C ALA A 183 -7.81 21.37 7.82
N HIS A 184 -8.80 21.75 8.63
CA HIS A 184 -9.99 22.50 8.18
C HIS A 184 -9.64 23.85 7.59
N TYR A 185 -8.64 24.55 8.12
CA TYR A 185 -8.22 25.86 7.59
C TYR A 185 -7.64 25.80 6.16
N LEU A 186 -7.33 24.62 5.61
CA LEU A 186 -6.94 24.43 4.23
C LEU A 186 -8.11 24.59 3.27
N GLY A 187 -9.33 24.61 3.78
CA GLY A 187 -10.55 24.93 3.05
C GLY A 187 -10.93 23.87 2.01
N HIS A 188 -10.92 22.59 2.38
CA HIS A 188 -11.34 21.48 1.51
C HIS A 188 -12.85 21.25 1.53
N ASP A 189 -13.35 20.59 0.48
CA ASP A 189 -14.72 20.10 0.39
C ASP A 189 -14.87 18.68 0.94
N VAL A 190 -13.79 17.87 0.85
CA VAL A 190 -13.67 16.54 1.48
C VAL A 190 -12.28 16.37 2.06
N LEU A 191 -12.20 15.79 3.26
CA LEU A 191 -10.97 15.37 3.91
C LEU A 191 -10.80 13.86 3.80
N ILE A 192 -9.59 13.39 3.48
CA ILE A 192 -9.27 11.98 3.44
C ILE A 192 -8.23 11.67 4.50
N ASN A 193 -8.56 10.76 5.43
CA ASN A 193 -7.65 10.28 6.43
C ASN A 193 -6.93 9.01 5.93
N ALA A 194 -5.72 9.17 5.41
CA ALA A 194 -4.81 8.11 4.99
C ALA A 194 -3.52 8.10 5.85
N SER A 195 -3.64 8.46 7.14
CA SER A 195 -2.53 8.75 8.04
C SER A 195 -1.78 7.51 8.58
N GLY A 196 -2.14 6.30 8.14
CA GLY A 196 -1.41 5.07 8.45
C GLY A 196 -1.43 4.71 9.93
N LEU A 197 -0.38 5.06 10.69
CA LEU A 197 -0.28 4.86 12.13
C LEU A 197 -1.07 5.90 12.93
N GLY A 198 -1.33 7.07 12.33
CA GLY A 198 -1.93 8.25 12.98
C GLY A 198 -3.29 8.03 13.65
N PRO A 199 -4.21 7.18 13.17
CA PRO A 199 -5.55 7.04 13.73
C PRO A 199 -5.58 6.62 15.21
N LYS A 200 -4.51 6.02 15.73
CA LYS A 200 -4.38 5.72 17.16
C LYS A 200 -4.20 6.97 18.02
N GLU A 201 -3.51 7.98 17.49
CA GLU A 201 -3.05 9.16 18.23
C GLU A 201 -3.85 10.42 17.94
N LEU A 202 -4.39 10.56 16.71
CA LEU A 202 -5.20 11.71 16.32
C LEU A 202 -6.37 11.91 17.27
N LEU A 203 -6.43 13.09 17.92
CA LEU A 203 -7.32 13.39 19.04
C LEU A 203 -8.81 13.22 18.72
N ASP A 204 -9.20 13.43 17.48
CA ASP A 204 -10.58 13.33 16.99
C ASP A 204 -10.89 11.99 16.31
N VAL A 205 -9.91 11.05 16.23
CA VAL A 205 -10.07 9.68 15.72
C VAL A 205 -9.94 8.66 16.83
N LYS A 206 -8.76 8.55 17.46
CA LYS A 206 -8.44 7.65 18.59
C LYS A 206 -9.00 6.25 18.42
N ASP A 207 -8.73 5.63 17.26
CA ASP A 207 -9.24 4.29 16.95
C ASP A 207 -8.63 3.23 17.90
N PRO A 208 -9.42 2.63 18.82
CA PRO A 208 -8.91 1.64 19.76
C PRO A 208 -8.50 0.33 19.12
N ASN A 209 -8.97 0.06 17.89
CA ASN A 209 -8.66 -1.16 17.14
C ASN A 209 -7.30 -1.07 16.43
N MET A 210 -6.66 0.10 16.41
CA MET A 210 -5.33 0.26 15.85
C MET A 210 -4.28 -0.35 16.76
N LEU A 211 -3.58 -1.33 16.22
CA LEU A 211 -2.46 -2.03 16.83
C LEU A 211 -1.21 -1.83 15.97
N PHE A 212 -0.05 -2.05 16.57
CA PHE A 212 1.23 -1.92 15.91
C PHE A 212 1.98 -3.25 15.93
N LEU A 213 2.57 -3.62 14.81
CA LEU A 213 3.39 -4.82 14.68
C LEU A 213 4.80 -4.41 14.24
N LYS A 214 5.78 -4.66 15.09
CA LYS A 214 7.18 -4.50 14.72
C LYS A 214 7.56 -5.54 13.67
N GLY A 215 8.23 -5.10 12.64
CA GLY A 215 8.88 -5.93 11.65
C GLY A 215 10.37 -5.68 11.65
N GLN A 216 11.17 -6.72 11.50
CA GLN A 216 12.60 -6.61 11.26
C GLN A 216 12.97 -7.33 9.97
N THR A 217 13.88 -6.72 9.19
CA THR A 217 14.36 -7.25 7.92
C THR A 217 15.83 -6.94 7.74
N ILE A 218 16.48 -7.72 6.88
CA ILE A 218 17.87 -7.54 6.49
C ILE A 218 17.89 -7.16 5.01
N VAL A 219 18.66 -6.13 4.64
CA VAL A 219 18.96 -5.81 3.25
C VAL A 219 20.33 -6.35 2.91
N ILE A 220 20.42 -7.19 1.90
CA ILE A 220 21.69 -7.74 1.41
C ILE A 220 21.94 -7.33 -0.04
N LYS A 221 23.21 -7.35 -0.44
CA LYS A 221 23.59 -7.30 -1.86
C LYS A 221 23.52 -8.70 -2.42
N SER A 222 22.72 -8.92 -3.46
CA SER A 222 22.55 -10.23 -4.11
C SER A 222 21.94 -10.05 -5.50
N ASP A 223 22.21 -10.97 -6.38
CA ASP A 223 21.63 -11.10 -7.72
C ASP A 223 20.46 -12.09 -7.78
N TYR A 224 20.02 -12.60 -6.63
CA TYR A 224 18.85 -13.46 -6.54
C TYR A 224 17.62 -12.77 -7.14
N ASP A 225 16.89 -13.47 -8.00
CA ASP A 225 15.91 -12.88 -8.92
C ASP A 225 14.49 -13.49 -8.83
N LYS A 226 14.19 -14.24 -7.77
CA LYS A 226 12.85 -14.76 -7.48
C LYS A 226 12.32 -14.22 -6.17
N SER A 227 11.05 -13.84 -6.11
CA SER A 227 10.38 -13.56 -4.84
C SER A 227 9.98 -14.88 -4.17
N PHE A 228 10.15 -14.96 -2.87
CA PHE A 228 9.79 -16.11 -2.06
C PHE A 228 8.94 -15.68 -0.87
N MET A 229 7.93 -16.48 -0.51
CA MET A 229 7.11 -16.29 0.68
C MET A 229 6.70 -17.63 1.28
N ARG A 230 6.84 -17.76 2.63
CA ARG A 230 6.22 -18.79 3.44
C ARG A 230 5.54 -18.08 4.59
N ASP A 231 4.22 -17.89 4.50
CA ASP A 231 3.48 -16.93 5.34
C ASP A 231 2.81 -17.53 6.57
N ASP A 232 2.40 -18.79 6.49
CA ASP A 232 1.70 -19.48 7.55
C ASP A 232 2.63 -20.35 8.41
N GLY A 233 2.23 -20.54 9.67
CA GLY A 233 3.02 -21.30 10.63
C GLY A 233 4.04 -20.46 11.39
N LYS A 234 5.00 -21.16 12.04
CA LYS A 234 6.06 -20.55 12.85
C LYS A 234 7.20 -19.96 12.04
N ASP A 235 7.29 -20.29 10.76
CA ASP A 235 8.44 -19.99 9.89
C ASP A 235 8.16 -18.86 8.89
N TYR A 236 7.44 -17.82 9.34
CA TYR A 236 7.20 -16.61 8.50
C TYR A 236 8.48 -16.09 7.87
N THR A 237 8.67 -16.42 6.59
CA THR A 237 9.88 -16.11 5.84
C THR A 237 9.55 -15.53 4.50
N TYR A 238 10.30 -14.52 4.09
CA TYR A 238 10.23 -13.98 2.73
C TYR A 238 11.58 -13.50 2.23
N VAL A 239 11.73 -13.57 0.92
CA VAL A 239 12.87 -13.04 0.18
C VAL A 239 12.31 -12.18 -0.95
N ILE A 240 12.67 -10.90 -0.97
CA ILE A 240 12.15 -9.93 -1.94
C ILE A 240 13.29 -9.26 -2.67
N PRO A 241 13.66 -9.74 -3.86
CA PRO A 241 14.62 -9.04 -4.72
C PRO A 241 13.99 -7.78 -5.29
N ARG A 242 14.73 -6.68 -5.23
CA ARG A 242 14.29 -5.40 -5.82
C ARG A 242 14.75 -5.22 -7.25
N LEU A 243 15.57 -6.14 -7.76
CA LEU A 243 16.19 -6.11 -9.09
C LEU A 243 17.06 -4.87 -9.35
N ASP A 244 17.58 -4.28 -8.29
CA ASP A 244 18.54 -3.18 -8.26
C ASP A 244 19.87 -3.60 -7.61
N GLY A 245 20.09 -4.91 -7.46
CA GLY A 245 21.23 -5.50 -6.76
C GLY A 245 21.00 -5.66 -5.26
N THR A 246 19.82 -5.32 -4.75
CA THR A 246 19.45 -5.52 -3.34
C THR A 246 18.32 -6.54 -3.17
N VAL A 247 18.38 -7.29 -2.08
CA VAL A 247 17.39 -8.29 -1.69
C VAL A 247 17.01 -8.07 -0.23
N ILE A 248 15.71 -8.10 0.07
CA ILE A 248 15.18 -8.06 1.42
C ILE A 248 14.98 -9.48 1.92
N LEU A 249 15.54 -9.78 3.08
CA LEU A 249 15.27 -10.99 3.84
C LEU A 249 14.38 -10.64 5.03
N GLY A 250 13.35 -11.42 5.25
CA GLY A 250 12.43 -11.20 6.37
C GLY A 250 11.69 -12.47 6.79
N GLY A 251 10.93 -12.51 7.84
CA GLY A 251 10.77 -11.37 8.71
C GLY A 251 10.13 -11.77 10.03
N ILE A 252 9.63 -10.78 10.75
CA ILE A 252 8.88 -11.00 11.99
C ILE A 252 7.56 -10.21 11.98
N ARG A 253 6.63 -10.63 12.85
CA ARG A 253 5.39 -9.93 13.21
C ARG A 253 5.30 -9.91 14.72
N ASP A 254 5.96 -8.94 15.34
CA ASP A 254 6.07 -8.85 16.79
C ASP A 254 5.12 -7.77 17.32
N PRO A 255 4.15 -8.13 18.18
CA PRO A 255 3.27 -7.15 18.80
C PRO A 255 3.97 -6.33 19.90
N ASP A 256 5.12 -6.79 20.40
CA ASP A 256 5.92 -6.02 21.34
C ASP A 256 6.73 -4.95 20.61
N ILE A 257 6.34 -3.71 20.85
CA ILE A 257 7.01 -2.51 20.33
C ILE A 257 7.72 -1.71 21.42
N SER A 258 7.95 -2.32 22.59
CA SER A 258 8.64 -1.67 23.73
C SER A 258 10.08 -1.26 23.39
N THR A 259 10.70 -1.97 22.44
CA THR A 259 11.97 -1.59 21.83
C THR A 259 11.87 -1.64 20.32
N THR A 260 12.48 -0.65 19.67
CA THR A 260 12.60 -0.55 18.21
C THR A 260 14.04 -0.75 17.74
N ASP A 261 14.91 -1.17 18.62
CA ASP A 261 16.29 -1.50 18.28
C ASP A 261 16.35 -2.78 17.42
N VAL A 262 17.39 -2.85 16.60
CA VAL A 262 17.71 -4.06 15.83
C VAL A 262 18.12 -5.17 16.80
N ASN A 263 17.50 -6.34 16.66
CA ASN A 263 17.89 -7.54 17.40
C ASN A 263 18.65 -8.49 16.47
N LEU A 264 19.96 -8.65 16.71
CA LEU A 264 20.83 -9.49 15.89
C LEU A 264 20.51 -11.00 15.98
N GLU A 265 19.88 -11.47 17.06
CA GLU A 265 19.42 -12.86 17.14
C GLU A 265 18.21 -13.09 16.21
N VAL A 266 17.35 -12.10 16.05
CA VAL A 266 16.26 -12.13 15.05
C VAL A 266 16.85 -12.21 13.63
N ASP A 267 17.93 -11.48 13.35
CA ASP A 267 18.58 -11.53 12.04
C ASP A 267 19.19 -12.90 11.76
N LYS A 268 19.86 -13.50 12.74
CA LYS A 268 20.39 -14.87 12.62
C LYS A 268 19.26 -15.87 12.34
N ASP A 269 18.14 -15.74 13.02
CA ASP A 269 16.97 -16.60 12.80
C ASP A 269 16.36 -16.39 11.41
N ILE A 270 16.25 -15.14 10.93
CA ILE A 270 15.82 -14.85 9.55
C ILE A 270 16.74 -15.53 8.54
N MET A 271 18.06 -15.38 8.67
CA MET A 271 19.04 -16.01 7.77
C MET A 271 18.97 -17.54 7.80
N ARG A 272 18.82 -18.14 9.00
CA ARG A 272 18.60 -19.58 9.15
C ARG A 272 17.37 -20.05 8.37
N ARG A 273 16.22 -19.40 8.57
CA ARG A 273 14.96 -19.74 7.87
C ARG A 273 15.05 -19.56 6.37
N VAL A 274 15.73 -18.51 5.91
CA VAL A 274 15.99 -18.28 4.48
C VAL A 274 16.84 -19.40 3.89
N ASN A 275 17.93 -19.82 4.58
CA ASN A 275 18.72 -20.96 4.14
C ASN A 275 17.92 -22.26 4.12
N GLU A 276 17.13 -22.55 5.16
CA GLU A 276 16.31 -23.77 5.23
C GLU A 276 15.30 -23.89 4.09
N ASN A 277 14.72 -22.77 3.66
CA ASN A 277 13.78 -22.73 2.53
C ASN A 277 14.48 -22.69 1.17
N LEU A 278 15.64 -22.06 1.06
CA LEU A 278 16.34 -21.77 -0.19
C LEU A 278 17.84 -22.14 -0.10
N PRO A 279 18.20 -23.39 0.28
CA PRO A 279 19.60 -23.76 0.56
C PRO A 279 20.53 -23.71 -0.64
N ALA A 280 19.99 -23.78 -1.86
CA ALA A 280 20.77 -23.64 -3.08
C ALA A 280 21.22 -22.20 -3.38
N HIS A 281 20.62 -21.22 -2.72
CA HIS A 281 20.84 -19.79 -3.00
C HIS A 281 21.41 -19.00 -1.83
N PHE A 282 21.16 -19.43 -0.60
CA PHE A 282 21.57 -18.71 0.62
C PHE A 282 22.34 -19.64 1.57
N SER A 283 23.45 -19.14 2.09
CA SER A 283 24.34 -19.89 2.99
C SER A 283 23.72 -20.10 4.38
N ALA A 284 24.08 -21.19 5.04
CA ALA A 284 23.80 -21.40 6.46
C ALA A 284 24.69 -20.53 7.38
N ASN A 285 25.82 -20.03 6.87
CA ASN A 285 26.74 -19.21 7.64
C ASN A 285 26.38 -17.71 7.47
N PRO A 286 25.97 -17.01 8.53
CA PRO A 286 25.64 -15.58 8.47
C PRO A 286 26.77 -14.68 7.94
N ALA A 287 28.04 -15.09 8.09
CA ALA A 287 29.19 -14.33 7.62
C ALA A 287 29.30 -14.25 6.09
N ASP A 288 28.60 -15.12 5.36
CA ASP A 288 28.64 -15.15 3.89
C ASP A 288 27.66 -14.14 3.27
N TYR A 289 26.78 -13.50 4.08
CA TYR A 289 25.84 -12.52 3.60
C TYR A 289 26.47 -11.12 3.48
N ASN A 290 26.39 -10.52 2.32
CA ASN A 290 26.82 -9.12 2.11
C ASN A 290 25.72 -8.16 2.59
N ILE A 291 25.67 -7.96 3.93
CA ILE A 291 24.63 -7.14 4.58
C ILE A 291 24.88 -5.67 4.31
N ILE A 292 23.85 -4.97 3.82
CA ILE A 292 23.84 -3.51 3.57
C ILE A 292 23.23 -2.79 4.78
N SER A 293 22.11 -3.28 5.30
CA SER A 293 21.43 -2.68 6.46
C SER A 293 20.54 -3.67 7.19
N HIS A 294 20.28 -3.36 8.44
CA HIS A 294 19.28 -3.99 9.27
C HIS A 294 18.15 -2.98 9.48
N ASN A 295 16.93 -3.36 9.19
CA ASN A 295 15.80 -2.43 9.21
C ASN A 295 14.75 -2.88 10.22
N VAL A 296 14.24 -1.92 11.00
CA VAL A 296 13.05 -2.09 11.84
C VAL A 296 11.98 -1.14 11.35
N GLY A 297 10.76 -1.60 11.26
CA GLY A 297 9.61 -0.79 10.86
C GLY A 297 8.34 -1.18 11.61
N ILE A 298 7.42 -0.25 11.74
CA ILE A 298 6.15 -0.47 12.44
C ILE A 298 5.03 -0.58 11.41
N ARG A 299 4.34 -1.74 11.41
CA ARG A 299 3.17 -1.97 10.54
C ARG A 299 1.90 -1.51 11.25
N PRO A 300 1.09 -0.64 10.63
CA PRO A 300 -0.25 -0.35 11.13
C PRO A 300 -1.14 -1.58 10.91
N TYR A 301 -1.66 -2.11 11.99
CA TYR A 301 -2.63 -3.20 11.98
C TYR A 301 -3.94 -2.73 12.61
N ARG A 302 -5.08 -3.16 12.09
CA ARG A 302 -6.38 -2.88 12.66
C ARG A 302 -7.14 -4.20 12.88
N SER A 303 -7.49 -4.51 14.12
CA SER A 303 -8.07 -5.80 14.50
C SER A 303 -9.40 -6.10 13.80
N ASN A 304 -10.18 -5.07 13.48
CA ASN A 304 -11.49 -5.17 12.83
C ASN A 304 -11.42 -4.96 11.30
N GLY A 305 -10.24 -5.18 10.69
CA GLY A 305 -10.03 -4.98 9.26
C GLY A 305 -9.85 -3.51 8.85
N MET A 306 -9.74 -3.29 7.56
CA MET A 306 -9.48 -1.97 6.98
C MET A 306 -10.64 -1.00 7.22
N GLN A 307 -10.30 0.22 7.64
CA GLN A 307 -11.24 1.32 7.77
C GLN A 307 -11.28 2.09 6.45
N ILE A 308 -12.25 1.75 5.59
CA ILE A 308 -12.46 2.43 4.31
C ILE A 308 -13.94 2.79 4.22
N GLU A 309 -14.28 3.97 4.74
CA GLU A 309 -15.65 4.44 4.82
C GLU A 309 -15.74 5.97 4.86
N LYS A 310 -16.91 6.50 4.55
CA LYS A 310 -17.23 7.93 4.66
C LYS A 310 -17.82 8.25 6.03
N GLU A 311 -17.47 9.43 6.53
CA GLU A 311 -18.01 10.00 7.77
C GLU A 311 -18.45 11.44 7.52
N LEU A 312 -19.56 11.85 8.14
CA LEU A 312 -19.97 13.25 8.26
C LEU A 312 -19.90 13.63 9.74
N LYS A 313 -18.95 14.47 10.11
CA LYS A 313 -18.71 14.86 11.50
C LYS A 313 -18.53 16.38 11.60
N ASN A 314 -19.35 17.04 12.42
CA ASN A 314 -19.32 18.49 12.63
C ASN A 314 -19.41 19.29 11.31
N GLY A 315 -20.21 18.82 10.36
CA GLY A 315 -20.35 19.43 9.02
C GLY A 315 -19.21 19.12 8.05
N GLN A 316 -18.15 18.43 8.48
CA GLN A 316 -17.02 18.04 7.65
C GLN A 316 -17.27 16.69 6.99
N LYS A 317 -17.13 16.65 5.66
CA LYS A 317 -17.19 15.41 4.88
C LYS A 317 -15.82 14.74 4.91
N MET A 318 -15.76 13.49 5.38
CA MET A 318 -14.52 12.74 5.51
C MET A 318 -14.61 11.37 4.85
N VAL A 319 -13.45 10.85 4.40
CA VAL A 319 -13.27 9.47 4.02
C VAL A 319 -12.07 8.93 4.77
N HIS A 320 -12.25 7.82 5.49
CA HIS A 320 -11.16 7.10 6.14
C HIS A 320 -10.57 6.07 5.18
N ALA A 321 -9.25 5.88 5.20
CA ALA A 321 -8.50 4.93 4.38
C ALA A 321 -7.23 4.48 5.11
N TYR A 322 -7.38 3.68 6.18
CA TYR A 322 -6.27 3.24 7.01
C TYR A 322 -6.46 1.81 7.55
N GLY A 323 -5.50 1.31 8.33
CA GLY A 323 -5.57 -0.02 8.93
C GLY A 323 -5.32 -1.16 7.93
N ILE A 324 -4.53 -0.93 6.90
CA ILE A 324 -4.29 -1.85 5.76
C ILE A 324 -3.20 -2.88 6.07
N THR A 325 -3.04 -3.28 7.28
CA THR A 325 -2.28 -4.41 7.84
C THR A 325 -1.07 -4.87 7.00
N GLY A 326 -0.01 -4.07 6.90
CA GLY A 326 1.17 -4.41 6.10
C GLY A 326 0.95 -4.49 4.58
N GLY A 327 -0.30 -4.39 4.12
CA GLY A 327 -0.68 -4.55 2.72
C GLY A 327 -0.73 -3.26 1.91
N GLY A 328 -0.08 -2.17 2.35
CA GLY A 328 -0.17 -0.88 1.67
C GLY A 328 0.12 -0.93 0.17
N TYR A 329 1.13 -1.69 -0.26
CA TYR A 329 1.44 -1.89 -1.67
C TYR A 329 0.54 -2.92 -2.37
N ILE A 330 -0.03 -3.85 -1.61
CA ILE A 330 -0.95 -4.87 -2.13
C ILE A 330 -2.33 -4.27 -2.42
N TYR A 331 -2.76 -3.30 -1.61
CA TYR A 331 -4.11 -2.74 -1.68
C TYR A 331 -4.18 -1.29 -2.17
N GLY A 332 -3.10 -0.51 -2.04
CA GLY A 332 -3.12 0.96 -2.14
C GLY A 332 -3.86 1.53 -3.35
N PHE A 333 -3.61 1.02 -4.55
CA PHE A 333 -4.31 1.47 -5.75
C PHE A 333 -5.76 0.98 -5.85
N GLY A 334 -6.09 -0.15 -5.23
CA GLY A 334 -7.47 -0.63 -5.11
C GLY A 334 -8.27 0.18 -4.10
N VAL A 335 -7.66 0.46 -2.94
CA VAL A 335 -8.22 1.41 -1.95
C VAL A 335 -8.47 2.77 -2.58
N ALA A 336 -7.55 3.25 -3.41
CA ALA A 336 -7.71 4.52 -4.11
C ALA A 336 -8.97 4.55 -4.98
N ARG A 337 -9.30 3.46 -5.69
CA ARG A 337 -10.53 3.37 -6.47
C ARG A 337 -11.79 3.41 -5.60
N GLU A 338 -11.76 2.72 -4.47
CA GLU A 338 -12.88 2.73 -3.53
C GLU A 338 -13.08 4.12 -2.90
N VAL A 339 -11.98 4.80 -2.54
CA VAL A 339 -12.02 6.17 -2.01
C VAL A 339 -12.60 7.16 -3.04
N VAL A 340 -12.24 7.04 -4.33
CA VAL A 340 -12.87 7.87 -5.39
C VAL A 340 -14.38 7.73 -5.36
N ARG A 341 -14.89 6.49 -5.32
CA ARG A 341 -16.35 6.24 -5.24
C ARG A 341 -16.99 6.91 -4.02
N LEU A 342 -16.35 6.81 -2.85
CA LEU A 342 -16.85 7.42 -1.61
C LEU A 342 -16.82 8.95 -1.66
N VAL A 343 -15.80 9.54 -2.26
CA VAL A 343 -15.71 11.00 -2.48
C VAL A 343 -16.82 11.47 -3.41
N ASP A 344 -17.03 10.78 -4.54
CA ASP A 344 -18.09 11.11 -5.49
C ASP A 344 -19.47 11.04 -4.82
N GLU A 345 -19.71 10.02 -3.97
CA GLU A 345 -20.96 9.93 -3.21
C GLU A 345 -21.14 11.11 -2.23
N LEU A 346 -20.09 11.54 -1.54
CA LEU A 346 -20.15 12.68 -0.62
C LEU A 346 -20.40 14.01 -1.32
N LEU A 347 -19.89 14.16 -2.56
CA LEU A 347 -20.01 15.41 -3.30
C LEU A 347 -21.30 15.51 -4.11
N TYR A 348 -21.72 14.40 -4.74
CA TYR A 348 -22.79 14.44 -5.75
C TYR A 348 -24.13 13.83 -5.30
N THR A 349 -24.15 12.97 -4.25
CA THR A 349 -25.42 12.43 -3.72
C THR A 349 -26.10 13.36 -2.73
N ALA A 350 -25.40 14.31 -2.12
CA ALA A 350 -25.98 15.30 -1.20
C ALA A 350 -26.95 16.28 -1.90
N GLY A 351 -26.93 16.36 -3.23
CA GLY A 351 -27.83 17.21 -4.02
C GLY A 351 -29.21 16.59 -4.33
N LYS A 352 -29.44 15.32 -3.97
CA LYS A 352 -30.73 14.64 -4.25
C LYS A 352 -31.74 14.64 -3.09
N PHE A 353 -31.39 15.24 -1.96
CA PHE A 353 -32.26 15.28 -0.76
C PHE A 353 -32.88 16.66 -0.46
N ASN A 354 -32.75 17.64 -1.37
CA ASN A 354 -33.43 18.93 -1.29
C ASN A 354 -34.31 19.11 -2.53
N LEU A 355 -35.35 18.28 -2.66
CA LEU A 355 -36.54 18.55 -3.50
C LEU A 355 -37.77 18.23 -2.66
#